data_863773f8986c7d37b7ef4119b114f3fc
#
_entry.id   863773f8986c7d37b7ef4119b114f3fc
#
_cell.length_a   1.000
_cell.length_b   1.000
_cell.length_c   1.000
_cell.angle_alpha   90.00
_cell.angle_beta   90.00
_cell.angle_gamma   90.00
#
_symmetry.space_group_name_H-M   'P 1'
#
loop_
_entity.id
_entity.type
_entity.pdbx_description
1 polymer ?
#
loop_
_entity_poly.entity_id
_entity_poly.type
_entity_poly.pdbx_seq_one_letter_code
_entity_poly.pdbx_strand_id
1 'polypeptide(L)'
;MPHIDTVPLESLAQSSLRSLVDQAHDLKVPDALFFQIMAHAPGYSEALFDALYRSHVDGNVDHKLKEIIRVRLARQAQDPYFSNLRSQAARDLGLTEDRIDAGCGDFEKDKQFTKAEKWALKYSQIMYTEPNTVFVEFYDEGKKHYSEAEIMELGAFIAFHYGMQVFMRTLHAFPLQDEDGNLLTPAESEIHFGK
;
A
#
# COMPACT_ATOMS: atom_id res chain seq x y z
N MET A 1 -4.55 -13.15 -15.96
CA MET A 1 -3.59 -13.89 -15.09
C MET A 1 -2.27 -13.13 -15.06
N PRO A 2 -1.53 -13.13 -13.95
CA PRO A 2 -0.23 -12.44 -13.87
C PRO A 2 0.74 -12.89 -14.96
N HIS A 3 1.63 -11.97 -15.39
CA HIS A 3 2.65 -12.25 -16.39
C HIS A 3 3.80 -13.15 -15.88
N ILE A 4 3.83 -13.42 -14.58
CA ILE A 4 4.75 -14.39 -13.93
C ILE A 4 3.87 -15.49 -13.35
N ASP A 5 4.27 -16.75 -13.54
CA ASP A 5 3.59 -17.88 -12.95
C ASP A 5 3.54 -17.77 -11.42
N THR A 6 2.48 -18.27 -10.83
CA THR A 6 2.34 -18.28 -9.37
C THR A 6 2.83 -19.57 -8.78
N VAL A 7 3.61 -19.50 -7.71
CA VAL A 7 3.98 -20.68 -6.91
C VAL A 7 2.73 -21.16 -6.16
N PRO A 8 2.38 -22.46 -6.20
CA PRO A 8 1.24 -22.99 -5.48
C PRO A 8 1.29 -22.66 -3.98
N LEU A 9 0.16 -22.27 -3.40
CA LEU A 9 0.09 -21.85 -1.99
C LEU A 9 0.51 -22.96 -1.04
N GLU A 10 0.24 -24.23 -1.40
CA GLU A 10 0.67 -25.42 -0.65
C GLU A 10 2.20 -25.53 -0.53
N SER A 11 2.93 -25.07 -1.54
CA SER A 11 4.39 -25.06 -1.54
C SER A 11 4.95 -24.02 -0.56
N LEU A 12 4.19 -22.97 -0.24
CA LEU A 12 4.58 -21.95 0.74
C LEU A 12 4.48 -22.47 2.18
N ALA A 13 3.70 -23.53 2.42
CA ALA A 13 3.49 -24.08 3.76
C ALA A 13 4.80 -24.60 4.43
N GLN A 14 5.81 -24.92 3.63
CA GLN A 14 7.13 -25.38 4.09
C GLN A 14 8.24 -24.33 3.89
N SER A 15 7.89 -23.14 3.42
CA SER A 15 8.82 -22.03 3.22
C SER A 15 8.84 -21.09 4.42
N SER A 16 9.89 -20.29 4.52
CA SER A 16 9.99 -19.18 5.46
C SER A 16 8.90 -18.10 5.26
N LEU A 17 8.26 -18.08 4.08
CA LEU A 17 7.15 -17.16 3.78
C LEU A 17 5.84 -17.54 4.49
N ARG A 18 5.71 -18.74 5.07
CA ARG A 18 4.45 -19.18 5.67
C ARG A 18 3.94 -18.23 6.74
N SER A 19 4.78 -17.85 7.69
CA SER A 19 4.38 -16.93 8.76
C SER A 19 3.99 -15.56 8.25
N LEU A 20 4.58 -15.12 7.14
CA LEU A 20 4.27 -13.84 6.50
C LEU A 20 2.91 -13.88 5.79
N VAL A 21 2.58 -15.02 5.16
CA VAL A 21 1.24 -15.25 4.57
C VAL A 21 0.17 -15.19 5.65
N ASP A 22 0.39 -15.87 6.79
CA ASP A 22 -0.56 -15.89 7.90
C ASP A 22 -0.75 -14.47 8.48
N GLN A 23 0.36 -13.71 8.64
CA GLN A 23 0.32 -12.33 9.12
C GLN A 23 -0.43 -11.39 8.16
N ALA A 24 -0.19 -11.52 6.85
CA ALA A 24 -0.88 -10.72 5.85
C ALA A 24 -2.36 -11.08 5.73
N HIS A 25 -2.72 -12.34 5.95
CA HIS A 25 -4.11 -12.79 5.98
C HIS A 25 -4.94 -12.01 7.01
N ASP A 26 -4.40 -11.77 8.20
CA ASP A 26 -5.07 -11.02 9.26
C ASP A 26 -5.20 -9.53 8.91
N LEU A 27 -4.23 -8.99 8.18
CA LEU A 27 -4.24 -7.59 7.74
C LEU A 27 -5.12 -7.34 6.50
N LYS A 28 -5.48 -8.39 5.74
CA LYS A 28 -6.18 -8.30 4.44
C LYS A 28 -5.39 -7.56 3.34
N VAL A 29 -4.12 -7.21 3.57
CA VAL A 29 -3.23 -6.57 2.60
C VAL A 29 -1.76 -6.89 2.92
N PRO A 30 -0.99 -7.43 1.95
CA PRO A 30 -1.45 -7.99 0.66
C PRO A 30 -2.22 -9.31 0.84
N ASP A 31 -2.85 -9.79 -0.23
CA ASP A 31 -3.48 -11.12 -0.24
C ASP A 31 -2.48 -12.23 -0.64
N ALA A 32 -2.99 -13.47 -0.74
CA ALA A 32 -2.16 -14.63 -1.03
C ALA A 32 -1.42 -14.57 -2.37
N LEU A 33 -1.97 -13.90 -3.38
CA LEU A 33 -1.36 -13.79 -4.71
C LEU A 33 0.01 -13.11 -4.65
N PHE A 34 0.15 -12.09 -3.83
CA PHE A 34 1.44 -11.40 -3.64
C PHE A 34 2.54 -12.39 -3.26
N PHE A 35 2.28 -13.23 -2.27
CA PHE A 35 3.25 -14.23 -1.80
C PHE A 35 3.51 -15.34 -2.81
N GLN A 36 2.49 -15.74 -3.57
CA GLN A 36 2.65 -16.73 -4.65
C GLN A 36 3.58 -16.22 -5.75
N ILE A 37 3.52 -14.91 -6.07
CA ILE A 37 4.42 -14.27 -7.02
C ILE A 37 5.82 -14.12 -6.40
N MET A 38 5.90 -13.61 -5.19
CA MET A 38 7.17 -13.32 -4.51
C MET A 38 7.94 -14.58 -4.10
N ALA A 39 7.29 -15.74 -4.05
CA ALA A 39 7.91 -17.03 -3.68
C ALA A 39 8.97 -17.53 -4.67
N HIS A 40 9.07 -16.94 -5.86
CA HIS A 40 10.19 -17.22 -6.78
C HIS A 40 11.56 -16.79 -6.21
N ALA A 41 11.58 -15.87 -5.24
CA ALA A 41 12.78 -15.38 -4.58
C ALA A 41 12.56 -15.26 -3.05
N PRO A 42 12.39 -16.39 -2.32
CA PRO A 42 11.87 -16.38 -0.94
C PRO A 42 12.70 -15.53 0.03
N GLY A 43 14.03 -15.64 0.02
CA GLY A 43 14.89 -14.87 0.92
C GLY A 43 14.85 -13.36 0.68
N TYR A 44 14.71 -12.94 -0.59
CA TYR A 44 14.49 -11.54 -0.93
C TYR A 44 13.09 -11.06 -0.49
N SER A 45 12.11 -11.91 -0.69
CA SER A 45 10.71 -11.63 -0.37
C SER A 45 10.46 -11.44 1.13
N GLU A 46 11.16 -12.19 1.97
CA GLU A 46 11.12 -11.99 3.43
C GLU A 46 11.58 -10.59 3.82
N ALA A 47 12.76 -10.17 3.34
CA ALA A 47 13.32 -8.86 3.65
C ALA A 47 12.43 -7.73 3.13
N LEU A 48 11.89 -7.89 1.92
CA LEU A 48 11.00 -6.93 1.30
C LEU A 48 9.67 -6.82 2.06
N PHE A 49 9.06 -7.96 2.40
CA PHE A 49 7.81 -7.97 3.15
C PHE A 49 7.99 -7.38 4.54
N ASP A 50 9.06 -7.73 5.27
CA ASP A 50 9.34 -7.16 6.58
C ASP A 50 9.44 -5.62 6.50
N ALA A 51 10.11 -5.09 5.48
CA ALA A 51 10.21 -3.65 5.26
C ALA A 51 8.84 -3.00 4.94
N LEU A 52 8.05 -3.62 4.07
CA LEU A 52 6.70 -3.14 3.71
C LEU A 52 5.76 -3.20 4.92
N TYR A 53 5.76 -4.31 5.64
CA TYR A 53 4.92 -4.51 6.82
C TYR A 53 5.25 -3.48 7.91
N ARG A 54 6.53 -3.40 8.31
CA ARG A 54 6.96 -2.46 9.35
C ARG A 54 6.67 -1.01 8.96
N SER A 55 6.96 -0.64 7.72
CA SER A 55 6.68 0.73 7.27
C SER A 55 5.18 1.07 7.29
N HIS A 56 4.30 0.07 7.11
CA HIS A 56 2.85 0.27 7.08
C HIS A 56 2.22 0.24 8.48
N VAL A 57 2.57 -0.75 9.29
CA VAL A 57 1.88 -1.02 10.58
C VAL A 57 2.62 -0.40 11.77
N ASP A 58 3.96 -0.50 11.76
CA ASP A 58 4.79 0.05 12.83
C ASP A 58 5.07 1.54 12.63
N GLY A 59 5.65 2.16 13.63
CA GLY A 59 6.09 3.55 13.60
C GLY A 59 5.16 4.51 14.33
N ASN A 60 5.42 5.82 14.17
CA ASN A 60 4.72 6.87 14.90
C ASN A 60 3.66 7.59 14.06
N VAL A 61 3.72 7.47 12.73
CA VAL A 61 2.71 8.06 11.85
C VAL A 61 1.43 7.23 11.88
N ASP A 62 0.29 7.89 12.00
CA ASP A 62 -1.03 7.26 12.10
C ASP A 62 -1.27 6.25 10.96
N HIS A 63 -1.65 5.03 11.33
CA HIS A 63 -1.85 3.94 10.39
C HIS A 63 -2.96 4.22 9.38
N LYS A 64 -4.03 4.95 9.77
CA LYS A 64 -5.12 5.33 8.85
C LYS A 64 -4.60 6.29 7.78
N LEU A 65 -3.74 7.23 8.16
CA LEU A 65 -3.11 8.15 7.19
C LEU A 65 -2.21 7.38 6.22
N LYS A 66 -1.38 6.46 6.73
CA LYS A 66 -0.55 5.60 5.88
C LYS A 66 -1.39 4.75 4.93
N GLU A 67 -2.52 4.21 5.38
CA GLU A 67 -3.43 3.46 4.50
C GLU A 67 -4.04 4.33 3.40
N ILE A 68 -4.47 5.56 3.71
CA ILE A 68 -4.95 6.52 2.69
C ILE A 68 -3.83 6.81 1.67
N ILE A 69 -2.60 7.07 2.14
CA ILE A 69 -1.45 7.31 1.28
C ILE A 69 -1.18 6.08 0.39
N ARG A 70 -1.22 4.87 0.94
CA ARG A 70 -1.01 3.63 0.19
C ARG A 70 -2.00 3.47 -0.95
N VAL A 71 -3.30 3.68 -0.69
CA VAL A 71 -4.34 3.59 -1.72
C VAL A 71 -4.16 4.69 -2.76
N ARG A 72 -3.84 5.92 -2.31
CA ARG A 72 -3.56 7.04 -3.22
C ARG A 72 -2.39 6.73 -4.16
N LEU A 73 -1.29 6.20 -3.63
CA LEU A 73 -0.12 5.80 -4.43
C LEU A 73 -0.48 4.71 -5.44
N ALA A 74 -1.30 3.72 -5.05
CA ALA A 74 -1.76 2.66 -5.94
C ALA A 74 -2.62 3.21 -7.08
N ARG A 75 -3.53 4.14 -6.79
CA ARG A 75 -4.31 4.83 -7.82
C ARG A 75 -3.42 5.68 -8.74
N GLN A 76 -2.42 6.36 -8.20
CA GLN A 76 -1.44 7.12 -8.97
C GLN A 76 -0.58 6.20 -9.85
N ALA A 77 -0.16 5.05 -9.34
CA ALA A 77 0.56 4.03 -10.09
C ALA A 77 -0.34 3.31 -11.12
N GLN A 78 -1.66 3.53 -11.08
CA GLN A 78 -2.67 2.77 -11.84
C GLN A 78 -2.54 1.27 -11.59
N ASP A 79 -2.25 0.88 -10.36
CA ASP A 79 -2.12 -0.52 -9.95
C ASP A 79 -3.47 -1.06 -9.49
N PRO A 80 -4.09 -1.98 -10.23
CA PRO A 80 -5.39 -2.55 -9.88
C PRO A 80 -5.31 -3.49 -8.67
N TYR A 81 -4.13 -4.01 -8.34
CA TYR A 81 -3.95 -4.90 -7.22
C TYR A 81 -4.10 -4.17 -5.88
N PHE A 82 -3.17 -3.27 -5.56
CA PHE A 82 -3.17 -2.58 -4.27
C PHE A 82 -4.24 -1.48 -4.14
N SER A 83 -4.75 -0.94 -5.26
CA SER A 83 -5.84 0.06 -5.20
C SER A 83 -7.15 -0.51 -4.66
N ASN A 84 -7.37 -1.82 -4.79
CA ASN A 84 -8.59 -2.52 -4.37
C ASN A 84 -8.46 -3.23 -3.01
N LEU A 85 -7.26 -3.39 -2.47
CA LEU A 85 -7.06 -3.96 -1.13
C LEU A 85 -7.20 -2.90 -0.04
N ARG A 86 -7.66 -3.32 1.15
CA ARG A 86 -7.83 -2.46 2.33
C ARG A 86 -7.26 -3.12 3.58
N SER A 87 -6.51 -2.34 4.36
CA SER A 87 -6.02 -2.79 5.67
C SER A 87 -7.17 -2.98 6.64
N GLN A 88 -7.35 -4.20 7.15
CA GLN A 88 -8.33 -4.48 8.19
C GLN A 88 -8.02 -3.70 9.46
N ALA A 89 -6.75 -3.60 9.86
CA ALA A 89 -6.34 -2.82 11.02
C ALA A 89 -6.73 -1.33 10.91
N ALA A 90 -6.62 -0.73 9.72
CA ALA A 90 -7.06 0.65 9.51
C ALA A 90 -8.59 0.79 9.57
N ARG A 91 -9.34 -0.20 9.05
CA ARG A 91 -10.80 -0.25 9.17
C ARG A 91 -11.23 -0.37 10.63
N ASP A 92 -10.60 -1.22 11.42
CA ASP A 92 -10.87 -1.40 12.85
C ASP A 92 -10.61 -0.12 13.66
N LEU A 93 -9.67 0.71 13.20
CA LEU A 93 -9.42 2.06 13.72
C LEU A 93 -10.43 3.12 13.23
N GLY A 94 -11.45 2.70 12.46
CA GLY A 94 -12.51 3.56 11.97
C GLY A 94 -12.21 4.31 10.66
N LEU A 95 -11.25 3.84 9.86
CA LEU A 95 -11.05 4.38 8.51
C LEU A 95 -12.21 3.94 7.60
N THR A 96 -12.84 4.92 6.93
CA THR A 96 -13.96 4.71 6.00
C THR A 96 -13.52 4.88 4.55
N GLU A 97 -14.26 4.29 3.61
CA GLU A 97 -14.03 4.48 2.17
C GLU A 97 -14.18 5.95 1.76
N ASP A 98 -15.18 6.66 2.32
CA ASP A 98 -15.36 8.09 2.06
C ASP A 98 -14.10 8.91 2.40
N ARG A 99 -13.42 8.56 3.51
CA ARG A 99 -12.18 9.23 3.92
C ARG A 99 -11.00 8.85 3.02
N ILE A 100 -10.94 7.60 2.55
CA ILE A 100 -9.96 7.16 1.55
C ILE A 100 -10.16 7.92 0.25
N ASP A 101 -11.40 7.99 -0.24
CA ASP A 101 -11.73 8.67 -1.49
C ASP A 101 -11.45 10.18 -1.40
N ALA A 102 -11.79 10.81 -0.28
CA ALA A 102 -11.42 12.20 -0.03
C ALA A 102 -9.90 12.43 -0.08
N GLY A 103 -9.10 11.53 0.53
CA GLY A 103 -7.64 11.60 0.50
C GLY A 103 -7.03 11.31 -0.88
N CYS A 104 -7.72 10.54 -1.71
CA CYS A 104 -7.33 10.29 -3.09
C CYS A 104 -7.75 11.42 -4.05
N GLY A 105 -8.73 12.24 -3.66
CA GLY A 105 -9.27 13.37 -4.42
C GLY A 105 -8.57 14.71 -4.14
N ASP A 106 -9.37 15.79 -4.08
CA ASP A 106 -8.93 17.17 -3.76
C ASP A 106 -8.84 17.38 -2.24
N PHE A 107 -7.92 16.64 -1.60
CA PHE A 107 -7.72 16.67 -0.16
C PHE A 107 -7.30 18.06 0.36
N GLU A 108 -6.72 18.92 -0.47
CA GLU A 108 -6.28 20.26 -0.05
C GLU A 108 -7.45 21.14 0.39
N LYS A 109 -8.61 21.00 -0.25
CA LYS A 109 -9.84 21.73 0.08
C LYS A 109 -10.71 20.99 1.09
N ASP A 110 -10.50 19.70 1.29
CA ASP A 110 -11.32 18.91 2.17
C ASP A 110 -11.08 19.28 3.64
N LYS A 111 -12.17 19.48 4.38
CA LYS A 111 -12.15 19.86 5.81
C LYS A 111 -11.93 18.69 6.75
N GLN A 112 -12.00 17.45 6.24
CA GLN A 112 -11.76 16.25 7.02
C GLN A 112 -10.27 16.08 7.39
N PHE A 113 -9.37 16.72 6.64
CA PHE A 113 -7.92 16.59 6.84
C PHE A 113 -7.35 17.80 7.57
N THR A 114 -6.52 17.50 8.57
CA THR A 114 -5.68 18.48 9.27
C THR A 114 -4.57 19.00 8.35
N LYS A 115 -3.89 20.09 8.76
CA LYS A 115 -2.72 20.59 8.01
C LYS A 115 -1.59 19.55 7.93
N ALA A 116 -1.39 18.78 8.99
CA ALA A 116 -0.41 17.71 9.02
C ALA A 116 -0.72 16.63 7.99
N GLU A 117 -1.95 16.11 7.99
CA GLU A 117 -2.38 15.10 7.02
C GLU A 117 -2.32 15.61 5.58
N LYS A 118 -2.71 16.85 5.33
CA LYS A 118 -2.59 17.48 4.01
C LYS A 118 -1.14 17.56 3.53
N TRP A 119 -0.22 17.90 4.42
CA TRP A 119 1.19 17.89 4.09
C TRP A 119 1.68 16.50 3.69
N ALA A 120 1.34 15.47 4.46
CA ALA A 120 1.73 14.09 4.17
C ALA A 120 1.12 13.56 2.86
N LEU A 121 -0.17 13.87 2.59
CA LEU A 121 -0.84 13.54 1.33
C LEU A 121 -0.18 14.30 0.15
N LYS A 122 0.19 15.56 0.33
CA LYS A 122 0.93 16.33 -0.67
C LYS A 122 2.30 15.73 -0.93
N TYR A 123 3.03 15.33 0.13
CA TYR A 123 4.33 14.68 0.01
C TYR A 123 4.24 13.41 -0.84
N SER A 124 3.24 12.56 -0.59
CA SER A 124 3.03 11.34 -1.38
C SER A 124 2.72 11.60 -2.85
N GLN A 125 2.11 12.74 -3.16
CA GLN A 125 1.84 13.15 -4.54
C GLN A 125 3.09 13.65 -5.24
N ILE A 126 3.72 14.70 -4.68
CA ILE A 126 4.77 15.45 -5.38
C ILE A 126 6.10 14.68 -5.46
N MET A 127 6.36 13.73 -4.56
CA MET A 127 7.60 12.95 -4.55
C MET A 127 7.87 12.25 -5.91
N TYR A 128 6.81 11.89 -6.63
CA TYR A 128 6.92 11.23 -7.94
C TYR A 128 6.42 12.08 -9.10
N THR A 129 5.42 12.94 -8.88
CA THR A 129 4.87 13.76 -9.99
C THR A 129 5.68 15.04 -10.20
N GLU A 130 6.25 15.60 -9.14
CA GLU A 130 6.90 16.90 -9.15
C GLU A 130 8.14 16.94 -8.25
N PRO A 131 9.10 15.97 -8.38
CA PRO A 131 10.20 15.83 -7.42
C PRO A 131 11.08 17.07 -7.32
N ASN A 132 11.14 17.87 -8.40
CA ASN A 132 11.90 19.13 -8.42
C ASN A 132 11.22 20.29 -7.65
N THR A 133 10.02 20.08 -7.10
CA THR A 133 9.32 21.06 -6.25
C THR A 133 9.47 20.75 -4.75
N VAL A 134 10.13 19.64 -4.39
CA VAL A 134 10.37 19.23 -3.01
C VAL A 134 11.66 19.90 -2.51
N PHE A 135 11.57 21.18 -2.24
CA PHE A 135 12.68 22.00 -1.71
C PHE A 135 12.72 22.00 -0.18
N VAL A 136 13.73 22.66 0.38
CA VAL A 136 13.91 22.79 1.83
C VAL A 136 12.68 23.40 2.52
N GLU A 137 12.04 24.39 1.91
CA GLU A 137 10.84 25.04 2.44
C GLU A 137 9.66 24.08 2.61
N PHE A 138 9.53 23.07 1.73
CA PHE A 138 8.52 22.03 1.87
C PHE A 138 8.79 21.20 3.13
N TYR A 139 10.04 20.81 3.39
CA TYR A 139 10.40 20.10 4.60
C TYR A 139 10.31 20.96 5.85
N ASP A 140 10.63 22.25 5.78
CA ASP A 140 10.47 23.18 6.90
C ASP A 140 8.99 23.35 7.30
N GLU A 141 8.08 23.29 6.34
CA GLU A 141 6.64 23.22 6.65
C GLU A 141 6.27 21.89 7.31
N GLY A 142 6.78 20.78 6.79
CA GLY A 142 6.55 19.44 7.36
C GLY A 142 7.03 19.32 8.80
N LYS A 143 8.19 19.89 9.13
CA LYS A 143 8.77 19.91 10.49
C LYS A 143 7.92 20.65 11.52
N LYS A 144 6.94 21.45 11.10
CA LYS A 144 5.96 22.05 12.02
C LYS A 144 4.91 21.04 12.50
N HIS A 145 4.80 19.90 11.84
CA HIS A 145 3.78 18.88 12.06
C HIS A 145 4.35 17.53 12.46
N TYR A 146 5.53 17.19 11.96
CA TYR A 146 6.19 15.89 12.10
C TYR A 146 7.63 16.07 12.54
N SER A 147 8.12 15.19 13.37
CA SER A 147 9.54 15.04 13.66
C SER A 147 10.31 14.57 12.41
N GLU A 148 11.63 14.75 12.39
CA GLU A 148 12.47 14.26 11.29
C GLU A 148 12.39 12.73 11.15
N ALA A 149 12.18 12.01 12.26
CA ALA A 149 11.97 10.57 12.25
C ALA A 149 10.66 10.18 11.54
N GLU A 150 9.55 10.89 11.79
CA GLU A 150 8.27 10.67 11.13
C GLU A 150 8.31 11.09 9.65
N ILE A 151 9.05 12.14 9.31
CA ILE A 151 9.27 12.54 7.92
C ILE A 151 10.05 11.45 7.17
N MET A 152 11.08 10.89 7.79
CA MET A 152 11.84 9.77 7.24
C MET A 152 10.96 8.53 7.10
N GLU A 153 10.13 8.22 8.10
CA GLU A 153 9.15 7.12 8.05
C GLU A 153 8.20 7.28 6.87
N LEU A 154 7.61 8.47 6.69
CA LEU A 154 6.73 8.78 5.55
C LEU A 154 7.45 8.64 4.21
N GLY A 155 8.65 9.21 4.08
CA GLY A 155 9.43 9.15 2.85
C GLY A 155 9.79 7.71 2.44
N ALA A 156 10.26 6.90 3.39
CA ALA A 156 10.55 5.49 3.17
C ALA A 156 9.28 4.70 2.81
N PHE A 157 8.18 4.92 3.55
CA PHE A 157 6.89 4.31 3.27
C PHE A 157 6.43 4.61 1.83
N ILE A 158 6.44 5.87 1.43
CA ILE A 158 6.05 6.29 0.07
C ILE A 158 6.92 5.61 -0.98
N ALA A 159 8.24 5.59 -0.79
CA ALA A 159 9.18 4.99 -1.75
C ALA A 159 8.95 3.48 -1.92
N PHE A 160 8.83 2.74 -0.83
CA PHE A 160 8.63 1.29 -0.87
C PHE A 160 7.28 0.92 -1.49
N HIS A 161 6.20 1.55 -1.04
CA HIS A 161 4.86 1.21 -1.49
C HIS A 161 4.64 1.61 -2.95
N TYR A 162 5.05 2.80 -3.37
CA TYR A 162 4.91 3.21 -4.78
C TYR A 162 5.71 2.32 -5.72
N GLY A 163 6.98 2.04 -5.39
CA GLY A 163 7.82 1.16 -6.19
C GLY A 163 7.22 -0.23 -6.36
N MET A 164 6.70 -0.82 -5.27
CA MET A 164 6.04 -2.13 -5.31
C MET A 164 4.74 -2.10 -6.12
N GLN A 165 3.95 -1.05 -6.01
CA GLN A 165 2.70 -0.89 -6.77
C GLN A 165 2.96 -0.74 -8.28
N VAL A 166 3.99 0.03 -8.66
CA VAL A 166 4.43 0.10 -10.06
C VAL A 166 4.86 -1.28 -10.57
N PHE A 167 5.59 -2.05 -9.77
CA PHE A 167 5.98 -3.41 -10.13
C PHE A 167 4.76 -4.33 -10.29
N MET A 168 3.85 -4.38 -9.32
CA MET A 168 2.64 -5.22 -9.38
C MET A 168 1.77 -4.88 -10.60
N ARG A 169 1.63 -3.60 -10.94
CA ARG A 169 0.97 -3.19 -12.18
C ARG A 169 1.58 -3.84 -13.42
N THR A 170 2.92 -3.90 -13.51
CA THR A 170 3.60 -4.52 -14.68
C THR A 170 3.35 -6.02 -14.79
N LEU A 171 2.93 -6.66 -13.71
CA LEU A 171 2.61 -8.09 -13.68
C LEU A 171 1.18 -8.40 -14.12
N HIS A 172 0.34 -7.40 -14.33
CA HIS A 172 -1.09 -7.59 -14.61
C HIS A 172 -1.76 -8.46 -13.54
N ALA A 173 -1.48 -8.13 -12.28
CA ALA A 173 -2.02 -8.83 -11.12
C ALA A 173 -3.30 -8.14 -10.62
N PHE A 174 -4.26 -8.95 -10.15
CA PHE A 174 -5.50 -8.48 -9.53
C PHE A 174 -5.70 -9.19 -8.20
N PRO A 175 -6.34 -8.58 -7.18
CA PRO A 175 -6.56 -9.23 -5.89
C PRO A 175 -7.39 -10.49 -6.02
N LEU A 176 -7.12 -11.52 -5.21
CA LEU A 176 -7.94 -12.72 -5.09
C LEU A 176 -9.03 -12.60 -4.02
N GLN A 177 -9.41 -11.37 -3.69
CA GLN A 177 -10.55 -11.07 -2.82
C GLN A 177 -11.25 -9.80 -3.30
N ASP A 178 -12.58 -9.78 -3.15
CA ASP A 178 -13.38 -8.59 -3.43
C ASP A 178 -13.32 -7.56 -2.27
N GLU A 179 -14.07 -6.46 -2.40
CA GLU A 179 -14.14 -5.37 -1.42
C GLU A 179 -14.69 -5.81 -0.07
N ASP A 180 -15.48 -6.90 -0.04
CA ASP A 180 -16.06 -7.50 1.15
C ASP A 180 -15.15 -8.58 1.75
N GLY A 181 -14.06 -8.94 1.06
CA GLY A 181 -13.09 -9.95 1.48
C GLY A 181 -13.49 -11.38 1.07
N ASN A 182 -14.46 -11.55 0.16
CA ASN A 182 -14.79 -12.86 -0.38
C ASN A 182 -13.72 -13.30 -1.38
N LEU A 183 -13.34 -14.58 -1.32
CA LEU A 183 -12.32 -15.13 -2.21
C LEU A 183 -12.84 -15.23 -3.64
N LEU A 184 -11.99 -14.81 -4.57
CA LEU A 184 -12.20 -14.89 -6.01
C LEU A 184 -11.20 -15.87 -6.62
N THR A 185 -11.64 -16.60 -7.64
CA THR A 185 -10.71 -17.29 -8.52
C THR A 185 -9.95 -16.26 -9.39
N PRO A 186 -8.78 -16.61 -9.96
CA PRO A 186 -8.08 -15.70 -10.85
C PRO A 186 -8.89 -15.19 -12.03
N ALA A 187 -9.80 -16.02 -12.57
CA ALA A 187 -10.68 -15.63 -13.67
C ALA A 187 -11.77 -14.65 -13.21
N GLU A 188 -12.40 -14.88 -12.06
CA GLU A 188 -13.37 -13.95 -11.47
C GLU A 188 -12.72 -12.61 -11.12
N SER A 189 -11.53 -12.64 -10.56
CA SER A 189 -10.74 -11.45 -10.22
C SER A 189 -10.44 -10.60 -11.47
N GLU A 190 -9.98 -11.22 -12.55
CA GLU A 190 -9.72 -10.52 -13.82
C GLU A 190 -11.01 -9.92 -14.44
N ILE A 191 -12.14 -10.61 -14.33
CA ILE A 191 -13.45 -10.08 -14.78
C ILE A 191 -13.89 -8.89 -13.90
N HIS A 192 -13.65 -8.98 -12.60
CA HIS A 192 -14.09 -7.97 -11.62
C HIS A 192 -13.25 -6.69 -11.68
N PHE A 193 -11.93 -6.81 -11.73
CA PHE A 193 -10.98 -5.69 -11.62
C PHE A 193 -10.28 -5.28 -12.92
N GLY A 194 -10.32 -6.11 -13.96
CA GLY A 194 -9.59 -5.91 -15.22
C GLY A 194 -10.28 -5.01 -16.25
N LYS A 195 -11.26 -4.19 -15.84
CA LYS A 195 -12.05 -3.30 -16.72
C LYS A 195 -11.37 -1.96 -16.98
#